data_587f26e2954db63a5e980b4cee557d23
#
_entry.id   587f26e2954db63a5e980b4cee557d23
#
_cell.length_a   1.000
_cell.length_b   1.000
_cell.length_c   1.000
_cell.angle_alpha   90.00
_cell.angle_beta   90.00
_cell.angle_gamma   90.00
#
_symmetry.space_group_name_H-M   'P 1'
#
loop_
_entity.id
_entity.type
_entity.pdbx_description
1 polymer ?
#
loop_
_entity_poly.entity_id
_entity_poly.type
_entity_poly.pdbx_seq_one_letter_code
_entity_poly.pdbx_strand_id
1 'polypeptide(L)'
;MSPLGRGGRFAVESYLDFHGNKFTRRFDANSYITVVEAMNSHDIGRDRGGVEQALHTVTARTLVLGIDTDRMFPVDGQQRIARSIPNLIDDEAVVLTSDFGHDGFLIETDPVGAHLECLLAS
;
A
#
# COMPACT_ATOMS: atom_id res chain seq x y z
N MET A 1 8.11 36.01 14.62
CA MET A 1 9.10 34.99 14.19
C MET A 1 9.16 35.00 12.67
N SER A 2 10.34 35.14 12.08
CA SER A 2 10.47 35.06 10.62
C SER A 2 10.00 33.67 10.13
N PRO A 3 9.22 33.57 9.04
CA PRO A 3 8.87 32.28 8.44
C PRO A 3 10.11 31.53 7.94
N LEU A 4 11.23 32.23 7.79
CA LEU A 4 12.54 31.66 7.49
C LEU A 4 13.17 31.20 8.81
N GLY A 5 13.39 29.90 8.99
CA GLY A 5 14.10 29.35 10.14
C GLY A 5 15.50 29.94 10.31
N ARG A 6 16.26 29.56 11.34
CA ARG A 6 17.64 29.98 11.56
C ARG A 6 18.47 29.66 10.30
N GLY A 7 19.08 30.69 9.69
CA GLY A 7 19.87 30.56 8.46
C GLY A 7 19.12 30.89 7.18
N GLY A 8 17.89 31.43 7.22
CA GLY A 8 17.14 31.87 6.03
C GLY A 8 16.48 30.76 5.23
N ARG A 9 16.36 29.54 5.78
CA ARG A 9 15.70 28.40 5.15
C ARG A 9 14.31 28.18 5.73
N PHE A 10 13.36 27.73 4.91
CA PHE A 10 12.06 27.27 5.39
C PHE A 10 12.18 25.95 6.16
N ALA A 11 11.34 25.75 7.16
CA ALA A 11 11.31 24.51 7.93
C ALA A 11 11.09 23.27 7.04
N VAL A 12 10.27 23.40 6.00
CA VAL A 12 10.01 22.33 5.03
C VAL A 12 11.26 21.96 4.23
N GLU A 13 12.12 22.90 3.87
CA GLU A 13 13.38 22.60 3.18
C GLU A 13 14.31 21.78 4.06
N SER A 14 14.44 22.17 5.33
CA SER A 14 15.25 21.43 6.31
C SER A 14 14.70 20.01 6.56
N TYR A 15 13.38 19.86 6.58
CA TYR A 15 12.72 18.57 6.69
C TYR A 15 13.02 17.68 5.49
N LEU A 16 12.84 18.20 4.27
CA LEU A 16 13.08 17.45 3.03
C LEU A 16 14.55 17.04 2.88
N ASP A 17 15.49 17.94 3.18
CA ASP A 17 16.92 17.65 3.15
C ASP A 17 17.30 16.56 4.16
N PHE A 18 16.74 16.64 5.39
CA PHE A 18 16.98 15.63 6.40
C PHE A 18 16.51 14.24 5.93
N HIS A 19 15.29 14.17 5.42
CA HIS A 19 14.74 12.89 4.95
C HIS A 19 15.44 12.37 3.70
N GLY A 20 15.78 13.24 2.75
CA GLY A 20 16.57 12.88 1.56
C GLY A 20 17.94 12.32 1.94
N ASN A 21 18.68 13.00 2.82
CA ASN A 21 19.97 12.52 3.30
C ASN A 21 19.88 11.22 4.10
N LYS A 22 18.83 11.05 4.91
CA LYS A 22 18.57 9.81 5.63
C LYS A 22 18.29 8.65 4.68
N PHE A 23 17.50 8.90 3.63
CA PHE A 23 17.13 7.90 2.64
C PHE A 23 18.36 7.42 1.85
N THR A 24 19.21 8.33 1.34
CA THR A 24 20.40 7.97 0.55
C THR A 24 21.46 7.18 1.32
N ARG A 25 21.47 7.28 2.65
CA ARG A 25 22.33 6.44 3.51
C ARG A 25 21.80 5.02 3.70
N ARG A 26 20.53 4.81 3.45
CA ARG A 26 19.82 3.57 3.73
C ARG A 26 19.48 2.79 2.47
N PHE A 27 19.33 3.49 1.35
CA PHE A 27 18.87 2.90 0.10
C PHE A 27 19.76 3.33 -1.06
N ASP A 28 20.20 2.37 -1.85
CA ASP A 28 20.96 2.63 -3.09
C ASP A 28 20.03 3.07 -4.22
N ALA A 29 20.45 4.10 -4.99
CA ALA A 29 19.64 4.66 -6.06
C ALA A 29 19.35 3.66 -7.20
N ASN A 30 20.32 2.81 -7.55
CA ASN A 30 20.12 1.79 -8.59
C ASN A 30 19.13 0.70 -8.12
N SER A 31 19.22 0.30 -6.85
CA SER A 31 18.26 -0.60 -6.25
C SER A 31 16.84 -0.02 -6.26
N TYR A 32 16.70 1.28 -5.97
CA TYR A 32 15.41 1.98 -6.05
C TYR A 32 14.83 1.93 -7.47
N ILE A 33 15.64 2.28 -8.48
CA ILE A 33 15.23 2.25 -9.90
C ILE A 33 14.81 0.83 -10.29
N THR A 34 15.62 -0.17 -9.98
CA THR A 34 15.34 -1.58 -10.31
C THR A 34 14.02 -2.06 -9.70
N VAL A 35 13.74 -1.72 -8.44
CA VAL A 35 12.48 -2.09 -7.77
C VAL A 35 11.30 -1.38 -8.44
N VAL A 36 11.42 -0.08 -8.74
CA VAL A 36 10.36 0.69 -9.42
C VAL A 36 10.08 0.12 -10.81
N GLU A 37 11.12 -0.21 -11.59
CA GLU A 37 10.96 -0.82 -12.92
C GLU A 37 10.28 -2.20 -12.82
N ALA A 38 10.64 -3.01 -11.83
CA ALA A 38 10.01 -4.30 -11.57
C ALA A 38 8.52 -4.12 -11.23
N MET A 39 8.18 -3.17 -10.37
CA MET A 39 6.78 -2.84 -10.03
C MET A 39 5.99 -2.36 -11.26
N ASN A 40 6.57 -1.45 -12.06
CA ASN A 40 5.91 -0.90 -13.24
C ASN A 40 5.69 -1.95 -14.34
N SER A 41 6.57 -2.94 -14.44
CA SER A 41 6.49 -4.03 -15.43
C SER A 41 5.71 -5.25 -14.93
N HIS A 42 5.32 -5.26 -13.64
CA HIS A 42 4.59 -6.37 -13.05
C HIS A 42 3.19 -6.50 -13.67
N ASP A 43 2.88 -7.69 -14.14
CA ASP A 43 1.56 -8.05 -14.66
C ASP A 43 1.24 -9.48 -14.24
N ILE A 44 0.36 -9.63 -13.25
CA ILE A 44 -0.09 -10.94 -12.76
C ILE A 44 -0.85 -11.73 -13.81
N GLY A 45 -1.48 -11.04 -14.77
CA GLY A 45 -2.28 -11.65 -15.84
C GLY A 45 -1.48 -12.12 -17.02
N ARG A 46 -0.18 -11.78 -17.13
CA ARG A 46 0.68 -12.15 -18.25
C ARG A 46 0.75 -13.67 -18.41
N ASP A 47 0.44 -14.14 -19.60
CA ASP A 47 0.39 -15.58 -19.98
C ASP A 47 -0.57 -16.41 -19.11
N ARG A 48 -1.53 -15.77 -18.42
CA ARG A 48 -2.52 -16.43 -17.54
C ARG A 48 -3.97 -16.08 -17.88
N GLY A 49 -4.22 -15.52 -19.07
CA GLY A 49 -5.57 -15.17 -19.51
C GLY A 49 -6.12 -13.86 -18.94
N GLY A 50 -5.28 -13.02 -18.34
CA GLY A 50 -5.65 -11.75 -17.74
C GLY A 50 -5.68 -11.78 -16.22
N VAL A 51 -5.83 -10.59 -15.62
CA VAL A 51 -5.72 -10.39 -14.18
C VAL A 51 -6.78 -11.20 -13.41
N GLU A 52 -8.03 -11.15 -13.85
CA GLU A 52 -9.15 -11.83 -13.18
C GLU A 52 -8.96 -13.36 -13.21
N GLN A 53 -8.51 -13.89 -14.33
CA GLN A 53 -8.27 -15.33 -14.46
C GLN A 53 -7.08 -15.77 -13.60
N ALA A 54 -6.04 -14.97 -13.54
CA ALA A 54 -4.90 -15.22 -12.65
C ALA A 54 -5.31 -15.19 -11.17
N LEU A 55 -6.09 -14.19 -10.74
CA LEU A 55 -6.60 -14.10 -9.38
C LEU A 55 -7.56 -15.23 -9.02
N HIS A 56 -8.33 -15.72 -9.99
CA HIS A 56 -9.24 -16.85 -9.77
C HIS A 56 -8.50 -18.17 -9.44
N THR A 57 -7.21 -18.27 -9.72
CA THR A 57 -6.38 -19.41 -9.33
C THR A 57 -5.91 -19.39 -7.87
N VAL A 58 -6.17 -18.31 -7.14
CA VAL A 58 -5.80 -18.19 -5.72
C VAL A 58 -6.71 -19.09 -4.89
N THR A 59 -6.15 -20.14 -4.33
CA THR A 59 -6.87 -21.11 -3.49
C THR A 59 -6.75 -20.81 -1.99
N ALA A 60 -5.80 -19.96 -1.62
CA ALA A 60 -5.62 -19.55 -0.24
C ALA A 60 -6.86 -18.79 0.27
N ARG A 61 -7.20 -19.01 1.53
CA ARG A 61 -8.18 -18.17 2.23
C ARG A 61 -7.63 -16.75 2.30
N THR A 62 -8.37 -15.79 1.79
CA THR A 62 -7.87 -14.44 1.52
C THR A 62 -8.73 -13.38 2.19
N LEU A 63 -8.09 -12.41 2.79
CA LEU A 63 -8.66 -11.14 3.24
C LEU A 63 -8.10 -10.02 2.35
N VAL A 64 -8.98 -9.17 1.84
CA VAL A 64 -8.59 -7.96 1.11
C VAL A 64 -9.00 -6.74 1.93
N LEU A 65 -8.03 -5.92 2.31
CA LEU A 65 -8.25 -4.66 3.03
C LEU A 65 -7.90 -3.47 2.13
N GLY A 66 -8.68 -2.41 2.20
CA GLY A 66 -8.41 -1.13 1.57
C GLY A 66 -8.55 0.02 2.58
N ILE A 67 -7.85 1.11 2.34
CA ILE A 67 -8.01 2.36 3.10
C ILE A 67 -8.75 3.37 2.21
N ASP A 68 -9.79 4.00 2.74
CA ASP A 68 -10.69 4.89 1.97
C ASP A 68 -9.98 6.11 1.37
N THR A 69 -8.93 6.61 2.03
CA THR A 69 -8.13 7.75 1.57
C THR A 69 -6.86 7.37 0.82
N ASP A 70 -6.61 6.06 0.58
CA ASP A 70 -5.42 5.59 -0.13
C ASP A 70 -5.49 5.97 -1.63
N ARG A 71 -4.52 6.79 -2.07
CA ARG A 71 -4.38 7.21 -3.46
C ARG A 71 -3.38 6.39 -4.26
N MET A 72 -2.55 5.59 -3.60
CA MET A 72 -1.60 4.69 -4.27
C MET A 72 -2.29 3.40 -4.68
N PHE A 73 -3.10 2.83 -3.79
CA PHE A 73 -3.88 1.62 -4.02
C PHE A 73 -5.38 1.89 -3.73
N PRO A 74 -6.08 2.55 -4.65
CA PRO A 74 -7.47 2.96 -4.44
C PRO A 74 -8.40 1.78 -4.16
N VAL A 75 -9.48 2.04 -3.42
CA VAL A 75 -10.48 1.04 -3.01
C VAL A 75 -11.05 0.27 -4.21
N ASP A 76 -11.26 0.90 -5.35
CA ASP A 76 -11.75 0.23 -6.57
C ASP A 76 -10.84 -0.92 -7.01
N GLY A 77 -9.51 -0.73 -6.88
CA GLY A 77 -8.53 -1.78 -7.15
C GLY A 77 -8.65 -2.94 -6.17
N GLN A 78 -8.83 -2.66 -4.88
CA GLN A 78 -9.02 -3.66 -3.83
C GLN A 78 -10.33 -4.44 -4.05
N GLN A 79 -11.41 -3.75 -4.41
CA GLN A 79 -12.69 -4.38 -4.75
C GLN A 79 -12.58 -5.28 -5.99
N ARG A 80 -11.82 -4.87 -7.01
CA ARG A 80 -11.56 -5.70 -8.18
C ARG A 80 -10.81 -6.97 -7.81
N ILE A 81 -9.79 -6.88 -6.95
CA ILE A 81 -9.06 -8.04 -6.44
C ILE A 81 -10.01 -8.97 -5.67
N ALA A 82 -10.77 -8.44 -4.73
CA ALA A 82 -11.70 -9.20 -3.92
C ALA A 82 -12.71 -10.00 -4.77
N ARG A 83 -13.32 -9.35 -5.76
CA ARG A 83 -14.30 -10.01 -6.67
C ARG A 83 -13.70 -11.11 -7.52
N SER A 84 -12.39 -11.13 -7.70
CA SER A 84 -11.70 -12.10 -8.56
C SER A 84 -11.15 -13.30 -7.80
N ILE A 85 -11.09 -13.26 -6.46
CA ILE A 85 -10.57 -14.34 -5.62
C ILE A 85 -11.71 -15.23 -5.13
N PRO A 86 -11.68 -16.54 -5.41
CA PRO A 86 -12.80 -17.44 -5.07
C PRO A 86 -12.90 -17.77 -3.58
N ASN A 87 -11.82 -17.68 -2.82
CA ASN A 87 -11.77 -18.04 -1.40
C ASN A 87 -11.55 -16.79 -0.51
N LEU A 88 -12.38 -15.78 -0.75
CA LEU A 88 -12.41 -14.58 0.08
C LEU A 88 -13.14 -14.86 1.39
N ILE A 89 -12.70 -14.29 2.51
CA ILE A 89 -13.36 -14.50 3.83
C ILE A 89 -14.60 -13.62 4.02
N ASP A 90 -14.64 -12.49 3.34
CA ASP A 90 -15.79 -11.58 3.29
C ASP A 90 -16.32 -11.55 1.84
N ASP A 91 -17.55 -11.06 1.64
CA ASP A 91 -18.17 -11.01 0.30
C ASP A 91 -17.50 -9.96 -0.61
N GLU A 92 -16.76 -9.01 -0.03
CA GLU A 92 -16.08 -7.93 -0.72
C GLU A 92 -14.81 -7.48 0.04
N ALA A 93 -14.05 -6.55 -0.52
CA ALA A 93 -12.93 -5.94 0.19
C ALA A 93 -13.44 -5.12 1.38
N VAL A 94 -12.84 -5.33 2.54
CA VAL A 94 -13.08 -4.51 3.74
C VAL A 94 -12.44 -3.15 3.56
N VAL A 95 -13.19 -2.08 3.76
CA VAL A 95 -12.69 -0.71 3.66
C VAL A 95 -12.57 -0.10 5.04
N LEU A 96 -11.36 0.25 5.43
CA LEU A 96 -11.07 0.94 6.68
C LEU A 96 -11.01 2.45 6.44
N THR A 97 -11.57 3.22 7.35
CA THR A 97 -11.49 4.69 7.34
C THR A 97 -10.23 5.14 8.05
N SER A 98 -9.42 5.96 7.37
CA SER A 98 -8.22 6.58 7.94
C SER A 98 -7.87 7.86 7.21
N ASP A 99 -7.42 8.88 7.96
CA ASP A 99 -6.93 10.15 7.41
C ASP A 99 -5.48 10.05 6.88
N PHE A 100 -4.82 8.91 7.05
CA PHE A 100 -3.40 8.74 6.77
C PHE A 100 -3.08 8.17 5.38
N GLY A 101 -4.07 8.04 4.50
CA GLY A 101 -3.86 7.51 3.15
C GLY A 101 -3.25 6.11 3.17
N HIS A 102 -2.25 5.88 2.31
CA HIS A 102 -1.60 4.58 2.21
C HIS A 102 -1.00 4.09 3.55
N ASP A 103 -0.49 4.99 4.38
CA ASP A 103 0.10 4.61 5.67
C ASP A 103 -0.96 4.15 6.71
N GLY A 104 -2.25 4.32 6.43
CA GLY A 104 -3.34 3.93 7.31
C GLY A 104 -3.26 2.47 7.75
N PHE A 105 -2.85 1.54 6.90
CA PHE A 105 -2.71 0.12 7.28
C PHE A 105 -1.63 -0.14 8.34
N LEU A 106 -0.68 0.78 8.53
CA LEU A 106 0.36 0.72 9.57
C LEU A 106 -0.04 1.47 10.84
N ILE A 107 -0.96 2.42 10.73
CA ILE A 107 -1.36 3.32 11.82
C ILE A 107 -2.61 2.80 12.51
N GLU A 108 -3.60 2.34 11.74
CA GLU A 108 -4.86 1.79 12.24
C GLU A 108 -4.69 0.32 12.69
N THR A 109 -3.78 0.11 13.65
CA THR A 109 -3.34 -1.24 14.06
C THR A 109 -4.47 -2.07 14.68
N ASP A 110 -5.38 -1.45 15.43
CA ASP A 110 -6.46 -2.17 16.10
C ASP A 110 -7.49 -2.72 15.10
N PRO A 111 -8.08 -1.94 14.18
CA PRO A 111 -9.00 -2.47 13.19
C PRO A 111 -8.33 -3.45 12.22
N VAL A 112 -7.09 -3.19 11.78
CA VAL A 112 -6.34 -4.13 10.95
C VAL A 112 -6.11 -5.44 11.70
N GLY A 113 -5.69 -5.36 12.97
CA GLY A 113 -5.46 -6.53 13.83
C GLY A 113 -6.71 -7.39 14.00
N ALA A 114 -7.87 -6.79 14.25
CA ALA A 114 -9.14 -7.49 14.38
C ALA A 114 -9.50 -8.33 13.13
N HIS A 115 -9.31 -7.78 11.94
CA HIS A 115 -9.54 -8.51 10.69
C HIS A 115 -8.52 -9.63 10.46
N LEU A 116 -7.25 -9.42 10.84
CA LEU A 116 -6.23 -10.46 10.78
C LEU A 116 -6.53 -11.60 11.76
N GLU A 117 -6.99 -11.30 12.96
CA GLU A 117 -7.44 -12.33 13.92
C GLU A 117 -8.57 -13.18 13.33
N CYS A 118 -9.57 -12.57 12.69
CA CYS A 118 -10.64 -13.31 12.00
C CYS A 118 -10.11 -14.21 10.87
N LEU A 119 -9.12 -13.75 10.12
CA LEU A 119 -8.47 -14.55 9.07
C LEU A 119 -7.75 -15.79 9.66
N LEU A 120 -7.09 -15.62 10.81
CA LEU A 120 -6.23 -16.66 11.42
C LEU A 120 -6.98 -17.60 12.34
N ALA A 121 -8.16 -17.24 12.84
CA ALA A 121 -8.91 -17.99 13.85
C ALA A 121 -9.72 -19.20 13.29
N SER A 122 -9.60 -19.51 12.01
CA SER A 122 -10.44 -20.51 11.34
C SER A 122 -9.68 -21.65 10.73
#